data_6de4c85af56983f3f656150d54ac7448
#
_entry.id   6de4c85af56983f3f656150d54ac7448
#
_cell.length_a   1.000
_cell.length_b   1.000
_cell.length_c   1.000
_cell.angle_alpha   90.00
_cell.angle_beta   90.00
_cell.angle_gamma   90.00
#
_symmetry.space_group_name_H-M   'P 1'
#
loop_
_entity.id
_entity.type
_entity.pdbx_description
1 polymer ?
#
loop_
_entity_poly.entity_id
_entity_poly.type
_entity_poly.pdbx_seq_one_letter_code
_entity_poly.pdbx_strand_id
1 'polypeptide(L)'
;IVVFGSFLTVAAVLQALGGQLTITFAATVADIQQQADLFALAQEKCGRLLFNGMPTGVEVVYAMQHGGPFPSTTDSRFTSVGPDAVKRFLRPLSFQNWPNEFLPLELQDENPLAIERVVDNNRTV
;
A
#
# COMPACT_ATOMS: atom_id res chain seq x y z
N ILE A 1 15.64 5.03 -13.73
CA ILE A 1 16.59 6.16 -13.58
C ILE A 1 17.60 5.73 -12.53
N VAL A 2 18.89 5.94 -12.80
CA VAL A 2 19.98 5.74 -11.84
C VAL A 2 20.59 7.10 -11.57
N VAL A 3 20.71 7.49 -10.30
CA VAL A 3 21.25 8.77 -9.87
C VAL A 3 22.47 8.53 -9.01
N PHE A 4 23.58 9.16 -9.39
CA PHE A 4 24.82 9.18 -8.60
C PHE A 4 25.13 10.63 -8.25
N GLY A 5 25.67 10.85 -7.07
CA GLY A 5 26.11 12.17 -6.66
C GLY A 5 26.09 12.36 -5.15
N SER A 6 26.22 13.60 -4.72
CA SER A 6 26.06 13.95 -3.31
C SER A 6 24.59 13.72 -2.88
N PHE A 7 24.36 13.58 -1.58
CA PHE A 7 23.00 13.45 -1.03
C PHE A 7 22.11 14.64 -1.42
N LEU A 8 22.66 15.85 -1.50
CA LEU A 8 21.92 17.03 -1.97
C LEU A 8 21.45 16.88 -3.43
N THR A 9 22.30 16.33 -4.29
CA THR A 9 21.94 16.06 -5.68
C THR A 9 20.81 15.02 -5.77
N VAL A 10 20.92 13.94 -4.99
CA VAL A 10 19.88 12.88 -4.95
C VAL A 10 18.57 13.45 -4.42
N ALA A 11 18.60 14.26 -3.36
CA ALA A 11 17.41 14.90 -2.80
C ALA A 11 16.73 15.81 -3.82
N ALA A 12 17.50 16.64 -4.54
CA ALA A 12 16.95 17.53 -5.58
C ALA A 12 16.27 16.74 -6.71
N VAL A 13 16.85 15.62 -7.11
CA VAL A 13 16.23 14.74 -8.12
C VAL A 13 14.95 14.12 -7.58
N LEU A 14 14.95 13.60 -6.36
CA LEU A 14 13.75 13.03 -5.73
C LEU A 14 12.61 14.06 -5.60
N GLN A 15 12.93 15.30 -5.25
CA GLN A 15 11.94 16.38 -5.19
C GLN A 15 11.30 16.65 -6.55
N ALA A 16 12.10 16.63 -7.62
CA ALA A 16 11.64 16.89 -8.98
C ALA A 16 10.84 15.70 -9.58
N LEU A 17 11.04 14.49 -9.08
CA LEU A 17 10.30 13.31 -9.56
C LEU A 17 8.87 13.31 -9.04
N GLY A 18 7.94 12.90 -9.90
CA GLY A 18 6.61 12.45 -9.48
C GLY A 18 6.66 11.10 -8.78
N GLY A 19 5.50 10.55 -8.44
CA GLY A 19 5.39 9.24 -7.78
C GLY A 19 6.01 8.11 -8.61
N GLN A 20 6.68 7.19 -7.93
CA GLN A 20 7.37 6.03 -8.48
C GLN A 20 6.79 4.74 -7.89
N LEU A 21 6.84 3.64 -8.62
CA LEU A 21 6.47 2.32 -8.06
C LEU A 21 7.49 1.87 -7.00
N THR A 22 8.78 2.06 -7.31
CA THR A 22 9.86 1.53 -6.48
C THR A 22 11.06 2.48 -6.50
N ILE A 23 11.68 2.65 -5.35
CA ILE A 23 12.99 3.28 -5.21
C ILE A 23 13.92 2.29 -4.52
N THR A 24 15.11 2.09 -5.07
CA THR A 24 16.17 1.29 -4.46
C THR A 24 17.34 2.17 -4.08
N PHE A 25 17.78 2.06 -2.85
CA PHE A 25 19.03 2.69 -2.37
C PHE A 25 20.13 1.65 -2.32
N ALA A 26 21.24 1.93 -2.99
CA ALA A 26 22.52 1.26 -2.78
C ALA A 26 23.30 2.10 -1.74
N ALA A 27 23.31 1.66 -0.49
CA ALA A 27 23.76 2.47 0.65
C ALA A 27 24.27 1.58 1.79
N THR A 28 24.88 2.20 2.80
CA THR A 28 25.20 1.55 4.06
C THR A 28 24.15 1.86 5.13
N VAL A 29 24.15 1.12 6.22
CA VAL A 29 23.30 1.43 7.39
C VAL A 29 23.62 2.80 7.97
N ALA A 30 24.90 3.19 7.96
CA ALA A 30 25.33 4.51 8.42
C ALA A 30 24.77 5.63 7.55
N ASP A 31 24.66 5.43 6.23
CA ASP A 31 24.05 6.42 5.33
C ASP A 31 22.58 6.64 5.67
N ILE A 32 21.83 5.58 5.99
CA ILE A 32 20.42 5.70 6.42
C ILE A 32 20.30 6.56 7.68
N GLN A 33 21.17 6.30 8.67
CA GLN A 33 21.15 7.04 9.93
C GLN A 33 21.51 8.52 9.75
N GLN A 34 22.49 8.80 8.88
CA GLN A 34 22.96 10.17 8.64
C GLN A 34 22.06 10.98 7.72
N GLN A 35 21.28 10.31 6.87
CA GLN A 35 20.47 10.94 5.82
C GLN A 35 18.98 10.64 5.99
N ALA A 36 18.48 10.66 7.22
CA ALA A 36 17.10 10.34 7.55
C ALA A 36 16.08 11.15 6.72
N ASP A 37 16.35 12.44 6.49
CA ASP A 37 15.46 13.31 5.69
C ASP A 37 15.37 12.87 4.22
N LEU A 38 16.46 12.38 3.65
CA LEU A 38 16.46 11.84 2.29
C LEU A 38 15.58 10.60 2.18
N PHE A 39 15.68 9.72 3.17
CA PHE A 39 14.86 8.50 3.20
C PHE A 39 13.38 8.82 3.48
N ALA A 40 13.10 9.81 4.33
CA ALA A 40 11.74 10.30 4.54
C ALA A 40 11.13 10.85 3.24
N LEU A 41 11.87 11.67 2.50
CA LEU A 41 11.44 12.17 1.20
C LEU A 41 11.15 11.02 0.21
N ALA A 42 12.00 10.00 0.18
CA ALA A 42 11.79 8.85 -0.70
C ALA A 42 10.52 8.06 -0.37
N GLN A 43 10.13 7.97 0.90
CA GLN A 43 8.89 7.32 1.33
C GLN A 43 7.64 8.02 0.76
N GLU A 44 7.70 9.34 0.62
CA GLU A 44 6.61 10.12 0.00
C GLU A 44 6.52 9.92 -1.51
N LYS A 45 7.59 9.44 -2.13
CA LYS A 45 7.75 9.35 -3.59
C LYS A 45 7.52 7.97 -4.17
N CYS A 46 7.38 6.92 -3.38
CA CYS A 46 7.20 5.57 -3.92
C CYS A 46 6.28 4.69 -3.07
N GLY A 47 5.82 3.60 -3.69
CA GLY A 47 5.05 2.58 -2.99
C GLY A 47 5.92 1.50 -2.34
N ARG A 48 7.18 1.36 -2.76
CA ARG A 48 8.09 0.34 -2.24
C ARG A 48 9.53 0.84 -2.19
N LEU A 49 10.14 0.79 -1.03
CA LEU A 49 11.56 1.07 -0.83
C LEU A 49 12.35 -0.23 -0.72
N LEU A 50 13.48 -0.29 -1.40
CA LEU A 50 14.43 -1.39 -1.29
C LEU A 50 15.79 -0.87 -0.82
N PHE A 51 16.47 -1.71 -0.06
CA PHE A 51 17.83 -1.47 0.42
C PHE A 51 18.78 -2.53 -0.15
N ASN A 52 19.75 -2.10 -0.95
CA ASN A 52 20.76 -2.95 -1.58
C ASN A 52 20.17 -4.16 -2.35
N GLY A 53 18.97 -4.04 -2.88
CA GLY A 53 18.28 -5.08 -3.61
C GLY A 53 17.89 -4.65 -5.02
N MET A 54 17.70 -5.62 -5.90
CA MET A 54 17.15 -5.36 -7.23
C MET A 54 15.63 -5.25 -7.16
N PRO A 55 15.00 -4.28 -7.83
CA PRO A 55 13.54 -4.09 -7.80
C PRO A 55 12.80 -5.10 -8.68
N THR A 56 13.30 -6.32 -8.76
CA THR A 56 12.72 -7.42 -9.53
C THR A 56 11.89 -8.31 -8.63
N GLY A 57 10.79 -8.81 -9.16
CA GLY A 57 9.90 -9.71 -8.45
C GLY A 57 9.07 -9.01 -7.35
N VAL A 58 7.94 -9.62 -7.08
CA VAL A 58 7.04 -9.30 -5.99
C VAL A 58 6.53 -10.61 -5.38
N GLU A 59 6.33 -10.63 -4.07
CA GLU A 59 5.77 -11.78 -3.38
C GLU A 59 4.25 -11.64 -3.27
N VAL A 60 3.55 -12.78 -3.24
CA VAL A 60 2.10 -12.80 -3.03
C VAL A 60 1.83 -12.89 -1.53
N VAL A 61 1.99 -11.76 -0.84
CA VAL A 61 1.79 -11.61 0.60
C VAL A 61 0.99 -10.34 0.89
N TYR A 62 0.31 -10.28 2.04
CA TYR A 62 -0.47 -9.10 2.44
C TYR A 62 0.37 -7.83 2.60
N ALA A 63 1.64 -7.95 2.98
CA ALA A 63 2.55 -6.82 3.13
C ALA A 63 3.07 -6.26 1.79
N MET A 64 2.76 -6.91 0.66
CA MET A 64 3.24 -6.45 -0.64
C MET A 64 2.46 -5.25 -1.12
N GLN A 65 3.20 -4.19 -1.45
CA GLN A 65 2.67 -3.01 -2.13
C GLN A 65 3.31 -2.87 -3.50
N HIS A 66 2.53 -3.09 -4.56
CA HIS A 66 2.91 -2.77 -5.94
C HIS A 66 1.99 -1.67 -6.46
N GLY A 67 2.30 -0.48 -6.08
CA GLY A 67 1.59 0.75 -6.34
C GLY A 67 2.48 1.93 -5.98
N GLY A 68 1.92 3.10 -5.78
CA GLY A 68 2.66 4.28 -5.38
C GLY A 68 1.88 5.56 -5.61
N PRO A 69 2.44 6.72 -5.27
CA PRO A 69 1.81 8.01 -5.51
C PRO A 69 1.64 8.28 -7.00
N PHE A 70 0.70 9.13 -7.35
CA PHE A 70 0.55 9.61 -8.74
C PHE A 70 1.87 10.24 -9.25
N PRO A 71 2.32 9.96 -10.48
CA PRO A 71 1.63 9.27 -11.56
C PRO A 71 1.93 7.76 -11.66
N SER A 72 2.58 7.16 -10.67
CA SER A 72 2.89 5.72 -10.74
C SER A 72 1.64 4.83 -10.70
N THR A 73 0.58 5.27 -10.02
CA THR A 73 -0.75 4.68 -10.08
C THR A 73 -1.82 5.76 -10.08
N THR A 74 -3.03 5.40 -10.54
CA THR A 74 -4.19 6.30 -10.50
C THR A 74 -4.87 6.31 -9.13
N ASP A 75 -4.67 5.27 -8.32
CA ASP A 75 -5.18 5.16 -6.95
C ASP A 75 -4.16 4.44 -6.06
N SER A 76 -3.50 5.22 -5.20
CA SER A 76 -2.44 4.73 -4.31
C SER A 76 -2.95 3.87 -3.15
N ARG A 77 -4.27 3.78 -2.94
CA ARG A 77 -4.87 2.96 -1.87
C ARG A 77 -4.81 1.46 -2.17
N PHE A 78 -4.63 1.09 -3.44
CA PHE A 78 -4.68 -0.30 -3.88
C PHE A 78 -3.35 -0.77 -4.46
N THR A 79 -2.92 -1.95 -4.03
CA THR A 79 -1.83 -2.67 -4.70
C THR A 79 -2.34 -3.37 -5.96
N SER A 80 -1.46 -3.59 -6.95
CA SER A 80 -1.78 -4.39 -8.14
C SER A 80 -1.38 -5.85 -8.00
N VAL A 81 -0.69 -6.24 -6.92
CA VAL A 81 -0.19 -7.60 -6.66
C VAL A 81 -0.43 -7.95 -5.19
N GLY A 82 -0.52 -9.24 -4.90
CA GLY A 82 -0.77 -9.77 -3.57
C GLY A 82 -2.26 -10.00 -3.29
N PRO A 83 -2.61 -10.58 -2.13
CA PRO A 83 -4.00 -10.91 -1.78
C PRO A 83 -4.94 -9.70 -1.80
N ASP A 84 -4.42 -8.53 -1.46
CA ASP A 84 -5.20 -7.29 -1.42
C ASP A 84 -5.45 -6.65 -2.80
N ALA A 85 -4.87 -7.19 -3.87
CA ALA A 85 -5.08 -6.67 -5.22
C ALA A 85 -6.55 -6.71 -5.66
N VAL A 86 -7.34 -7.64 -5.13
CA VAL A 86 -8.78 -7.75 -5.41
C VAL A 86 -9.55 -6.50 -4.97
N LYS A 87 -9.09 -5.80 -3.94
CA LYS A 87 -9.76 -4.62 -3.37
C LYS A 87 -9.96 -3.49 -4.39
N ARG A 88 -9.10 -3.39 -5.40
CA ARG A 88 -9.24 -2.39 -6.47
C ARG A 88 -10.46 -2.59 -7.37
N PHE A 89 -11.04 -3.78 -7.35
CA PHE A 89 -12.24 -4.14 -8.12
C PHE A 89 -13.51 -4.15 -7.27
N LEU A 90 -13.39 -3.91 -5.97
CA LEU A 90 -14.48 -3.90 -5.02
C LEU A 90 -14.93 -2.46 -4.74
N ARG A 91 -16.18 -2.33 -4.36
CA ARG A 91 -16.72 -1.10 -3.81
C ARG A 91 -17.55 -1.40 -2.56
N PRO A 92 -17.58 -0.53 -1.57
CA PRO A 92 -18.50 -0.67 -0.46
C PRO A 92 -19.95 -0.51 -0.93
N LEU A 93 -20.85 -1.24 -0.29
CA LEU A 93 -22.29 -1.11 -0.41
C LEU A 93 -22.89 -1.18 0.99
N SER A 94 -23.74 -0.23 1.33
CA SER A 94 -24.46 -0.21 2.59
C SER A 94 -25.92 -0.57 2.37
N PHE A 95 -26.47 -1.38 3.26
CA PHE A 95 -27.91 -1.62 3.38
C PHE A 95 -28.44 -0.80 4.58
N GLN A 96 -29.53 -0.09 4.38
CA GLN A 96 -30.18 0.69 5.43
C GLN A 96 -31.68 0.41 5.43
N ASN A 97 -32.24 0.02 6.57
CA ASN A 97 -33.65 -0.35 6.73
C ASN A 97 -34.07 -1.49 5.77
N TRP A 98 -33.13 -2.35 5.39
CA TRP A 98 -33.39 -3.49 4.52
C TRP A 98 -33.90 -4.66 5.36
N PRO A 99 -34.97 -5.38 4.93
CA PRO A 99 -35.46 -6.53 5.68
C PRO A 99 -34.37 -7.61 5.81
N ASN A 100 -34.19 -8.15 7.02
CA ASN A 100 -33.10 -9.09 7.35
C ASN A 100 -33.10 -10.32 6.45
N GLU A 101 -34.27 -10.88 6.14
CA GLU A 101 -34.42 -12.07 5.30
C GLU A 101 -33.96 -11.88 3.83
N PHE A 102 -33.84 -10.64 3.38
CA PHE A 102 -33.35 -10.29 2.04
C PHE A 102 -31.92 -9.78 2.02
N LEU A 103 -31.25 -9.70 3.18
CA LEU A 103 -29.82 -9.42 3.24
C LEU A 103 -29.00 -10.62 2.74
N PRO A 104 -27.80 -10.38 2.17
CA PRO A 104 -26.82 -11.45 1.99
C PRO A 104 -26.57 -12.20 3.30
N LEU A 105 -26.29 -13.51 3.22
CA LEU A 105 -26.10 -14.36 4.40
C LEU A 105 -25.02 -13.82 5.37
N GLU A 106 -23.99 -13.15 4.82
CA GLU A 106 -22.92 -12.53 5.58
C GLU A 106 -23.39 -11.37 6.46
N LEU A 107 -24.54 -10.80 6.17
CA LEU A 107 -25.08 -9.60 6.84
C LEU A 107 -26.34 -9.87 7.65
N GLN A 108 -26.90 -11.10 7.58
CA GLN A 108 -28.09 -11.46 8.36
C GLN A 108 -27.78 -11.52 9.85
N ASP A 109 -28.74 -11.09 10.68
CA ASP A 109 -28.53 -10.94 12.14
C ASP A 109 -28.09 -12.25 12.81
N GLU A 110 -28.63 -13.38 12.37
CA GLU A 110 -28.35 -14.71 12.91
C GLU A 110 -26.94 -15.24 12.61
N ASN A 111 -26.18 -14.56 11.73
CA ASN A 111 -24.86 -14.98 11.29
C ASN A 111 -24.80 -16.46 10.83
N PRO A 112 -25.59 -16.85 9.84
CA PRO A 112 -25.71 -18.26 9.44
C PRO A 112 -24.42 -18.88 8.92
N LEU A 113 -23.44 -18.06 8.54
CA LEU A 113 -22.13 -18.50 8.08
C LEU A 113 -21.09 -18.59 9.23
N ALA A 114 -21.45 -18.19 10.45
CA ALA A 114 -20.57 -18.16 11.61
C ALA A 114 -19.21 -17.48 11.32
N ILE A 115 -19.25 -16.35 10.60
CA ILE A 115 -18.07 -15.57 10.27
C ILE A 115 -17.83 -14.47 11.29
N GLU A 116 -16.55 -14.08 11.46
CA GLU A 116 -16.19 -12.91 12.27
C GLU A 116 -16.71 -11.64 11.58
N ARG A 117 -17.40 -10.79 12.33
CA ARG A 117 -17.93 -9.52 11.86
C ARG A 117 -17.90 -8.45 12.96
N VAL A 118 -18.13 -7.22 12.59
CA VAL A 118 -18.21 -6.10 13.56
C VAL A 118 -19.67 -5.71 13.71
N VAL A 119 -20.20 -5.84 14.94
CA VAL A 119 -21.55 -5.42 15.33
C VAL A 119 -21.39 -4.40 16.45
N ASP A 120 -21.98 -3.22 16.32
CA ASP A 120 -21.90 -2.13 17.28
C ASP A 120 -20.45 -1.81 17.73
N ASN A 121 -19.53 -1.78 16.77
CA ASN A 121 -18.09 -1.58 16.94
C ASN A 121 -17.35 -2.72 17.71
N ASN A 122 -18.02 -3.84 18.00
CA ASN A 122 -17.42 -5.00 18.63
C ASN A 122 -17.24 -6.15 17.61
N ARG A 123 -16.11 -6.87 17.71
CA ARG A 123 -15.92 -8.09 16.94
C ARG A 123 -16.72 -9.21 17.57
N THR A 124 -17.50 -9.90 16.75
CA THR A 124 -18.35 -11.03 17.14
C THR A 124 -18.22 -12.14 16.12
N VAL A 125 -18.51 -13.38 16.52
CA VAL A 125 -18.67 -14.54 15.64
C VAL A 125 -20.13 -14.95 15.64
#